data_9367b49594a6ed325944ed60e2a22dcf
#
_entry.id   9367b49594a6ed325944ed60e2a22dcf
#
_cell.length_a   1.000
_cell.length_b   1.000
_cell.length_c   1.000
_cell.angle_alpha   90.00
_cell.angle_beta   90.00
_cell.angle_gamma   90.00
#
_symmetry.space_group_name_H-M   'P 1'
#
loop_
_entity.id
_entity.type
_entity.pdbx_description
1 polymer ?
#
loop_
_entity_poly.entity_id
_entity_poly.type
_entity_poly.pdbx_seq_one_letter_code
_entity_poly.pdbx_strand_id
1 'polypeptide(L)'
;RIPNPDSPNLLDGEIVRDEQGKAVKIPGLFKDVKGVGWYIEEFKRAQISINFNNYKISTIHDVFDKACELAVERGIRVTGSELVGLISKEALLMAGRHYLKKQRRTTAVPEADIIECAVQSLGLNDLYPFRSGEKIIEFAVGQTSGQLMGLTSEGFVDELSSNSPAPGGGSVAALAGSLGAALVSMVAALTHEKKGFEASKDEMDDFGNKAQKIKDRLSFLVDEDTNAFNRVMEANRLPANSDEEKSTKRKAGRAANKYAIEIPLEVAELSLSVLEIAVDLVKKGNPNSVSDVGVAGEVALAGVRGACMNVLINLTGIKDKRYTNRKKNQVDELLIESQKFERKIFRKTIKIIES
;
A
#
# COMPACT_ATOMS: atom_id res chain seq x y z
N ARG A 1 -35.24 22.16 17.73
CA ARG A 1 -36.56 22.23 18.31
C ARG A 1 -36.48 22.53 19.81
N ILE A 2 -37.45 23.16 20.38
CA ILE A 2 -37.62 23.28 21.82
C ILE A 2 -38.28 21.96 22.29
N PRO A 3 -37.69 21.23 23.28
CA PRO A 3 -38.25 19.99 23.76
C PRO A 3 -39.71 20.18 24.24
N ASN A 4 -40.60 19.27 23.89
CA ASN A 4 -41.93 19.22 24.44
C ASN A 4 -41.83 18.56 25.83
N PRO A 5 -42.26 19.24 26.93
CA PRO A 5 -42.21 18.66 28.28
C PRO A 5 -43.02 17.38 28.44
N ASP A 6 -44.07 17.22 27.62
CA ASP A 6 -45.02 16.11 27.71
C ASP A 6 -44.63 14.91 26.78
N SER A 7 -43.54 15.02 26.05
CA SER A 7 -43.05 13.95 25.15
C SER A 7 -41.57 13.82 25.19
N PRO A 8 -41.01 12.58 25.36
CA PRO A 8 -39.59 12.33 25.25
C PRO A 8 -39.06 12.41 23.81
N ASN A 9 -39.96 12.51 22.81
CA ASN A 9 -39.59 12.56 21.42
C ASN A 9 -39.27 14.00 21.00
N LEU A 10 -38.01 14.27 20.64
CA LEU A 10 -37.58 15.59 20.15
C LEU A 10 -38.31 16.06 18.90
N LEU A 11 -38.90 15.15 18.13
CA LEU A 11 -39.67 15.48 16.92
C LEU A 11 -41.05 16.13 17.27
N ASP A 12 -41.54 15.94 18.48
CA ASP A 12 -42.80 16.54 18.97
C ASP A 12 -42.58 17.96 19.51
N GLY A 13 -41.34 18.41 19.59
CA GLY A 13 -40.98 19.75 20.03
C GLY A 13 -41.24 20.85 18.99
N GLU A 14 -41.46 22.07 19.44
CA GLU A 14 -41.68 23.24 18.60
C GLU A 14 -40.43 23.61 17.79
N ILE A 15 -40.59 23.92 16.49
CA ILE A 15 -39.52 24.35 15.64
C ILE A 15 -39.18 25.82 15.98
N VAL A 16 -37.95 26.05 16.45
CA VAL A 16 -37.39 27.41 16.61
C VAL A 16 -37.23 28.06 15.25
N ARG A 17 -37.79 29.27 15.08
CA ARG A 17 -37.70 30.06 13.87
C ARG A 17 -37.00 31.37 14.15
N ASP A 18 -36.26 31.88 13.14
CA ASP A 18 -35.66 33.20 13.17
C ASP A 18 -36.70 34.30 12.89
N GLU A 19 -36.29 35.56 12.94
CA GLU A 19 -37.10 36.73 12.67
C GLU A 19 -37.75 36.73 11.27
N GLN A 20 -37.21 35.96 10.33
CA GLN A 20 -37.70 35.80 8.96
C GLN A 20 -38.61 34.57 8.81
N GLY A 21 -38.93 33.87 9.92
CA GLY A 21 -39.78 32.67 9.94
C GLY A 21 -39.08 31.38 9.47
N LYS A 22 -37.77 31.41 9.19
CA LYS A 22 -36.99 30.26 8.76
C LYS A 22 -36.58 29.43 9.99
N ALA A 23 -36.63 28.11 9.87
CA ALA A 23 -36.20 27.21 10.94
C ALA A 23 -34.67 27.39 11.25
N VAL A 24 -34.41 27.68 12.53
CA VAL A 24 -33.02 27.75 13.02
C VAL A 24 -32.41 26.35 13.03
N LYS A 25 -31.30 26.18 12.39
CA LYS A 25 -30.55 24.90 12.32
C LYS A 25 -29.28 24.97 13.14
N ILE A 26 -29.06 23.97 13.96
CA ILE A 26 -27.75 23.74 14.58
C ILE A 26 -26.90 22.98 13.57
N PRO A 27 -25.66 23.42 13.24
CA PRO A 27 -24.77 22.68 12.39
C PRO A 27 -24.53 21.27 12.95
N GLY A 28 -24.51 20.27 12.06
CA GLY A 28 -24.11 18.91 12.44
C GLY A 28 -22.63 18.85 12.87
N LEU A 29 -22.27 17.83 13.62
CA LEU A 29 -20.90 17.61 14.09
C LEU A 29 -19.93 17.35 12.93
N PHE A 30 -20.40 16.74 11.85
CA PHE A 30 -19.61 16.36 10.71
C PHE A 30 -20.11 17.02 9.42
N LYS A 31 -19.17 17.40 8.54
CA LYS A 31 -19.45 17.89 7.20
C LYS A 31 -19.50 16.72 6.23
N ASP A 32 -20.15 16.90 5.08
CA ASP A 32 -20.21 15.90 4.00
C ASP A 32 -20.68 14.51 4.43
N VAL A 33 -21.53 14.46 5.46
CA VAL A 33 -22.21 13.26 5.95
C VAL A 33 -23.71 13.54 6.07
N LYS A 34 -24.51 12.52 5.79
CA LYS A 34 -25.94 12.51 6.05
C LYS A 34 -26.28 11.29 6.89
N GLY A 35 -26.92 11.50 8.02
CA GLY A 35 -27.32 10.42 8.92
C GLY A 35 -28.81 10.42 9.14
N VAL A 36 -29.40 9.26 9.31
CA VAL A 36 -30.78 9.04 9.74
C VAL A 36 -30.82 7.85 10.69
N GLY A 37 -31.62 7.96 11.74
CA GLY A 37 -31.80 6.88 12.70
C GLY A 37 -33.17 6.25 12.56
N TRP A 38 -33.25 4.92 12.71
CA TRP A 38 -34.50 4.16 12.82
C TRP A 38 -34.32 2.92 13.66
N TYR A 39 -35.42 2.26 13.99
CA TYR A 39 -35.43 0.98 14.66
C TYR A 39 -35.58 -0.15 13.63
N ILE A 40 -34.77 -1.19 13.75
CA ILE A 40 -34.84 -2.37 12.88
C ILE A 40 -35.42 -3.53 13.69
N GLU A 41 -36.63 -3.94 13.34
CA GLU A 41 -37.33 -5.04 13.99
C GLU A 41 -36.60 -6.38 13.91
N GLU A 42 -35.97 -6.66 12.78
CA GLU A 42 -35.19 -7.88 12.53
C GLU A 42 -34.08 -8.06 13.57
N PHE A 43 -33.32 -7.01 13.85
CA PHE A 43 -32.24 -7.01 14.82
C PHE A 43 -32.65 -6.60 16.22
N LYS A 44 -33.89 -6.12 16.41
CA LYS A 44 -34.37 -5.53 17.65
C LYS A 44 -33.42 -4.46 18.20
N ARG A 45 -32.93 -3.59 17.34
CA ARG A 45 -31.93 -2.56 17.63
C ARG A 45 -32.22 -1.25 16.89
N ALA A 46 -31.84 -0.15 17.52
CA ALA A 46 -31.74 1.12 16.81
C ALA A 46 -30.49 1.14 15.92
N GLN A 47 -30.64 1.64 14.71
CA GLN A 47 -29.57 1.82 13.75
C GLN A 47 -29.43 3.30 13.38
N ILE A 48 -28.20 3.75 13.18
CA ILE A 48 -27.88 5.01 12.53
C ILE A 48 -27.31 4.66 11.17
N SER A 49 -28.02 4.98 10.09
CA SER A 49 -27.51 4.85 8.73
C SER A 49 -26.83 6.14 8.32
N ILE A 50 -25.62 6.03 7.78
CA ILE A 50 -24.78 7.18 7.47
C ILE A 50 -24.27 7.07 6.05
N ASN A 51 -24.53 8.10 5.23
CA ASN A 51 -23.95 8.28 3.92
C ASN A 51 -22.77 9.24 3.99
N PHE A 52 -21.60 8.80 3.60
CA PHE A 52 -20.40 9.62 3.48
C PHE A 52 -20.31 10.21 2.07
N ASN A 53 -20.54 11.51 1.92
CA ASN A 53 -20.38 12.19 0.64
C ASN A 53 -18.89 12.41 0.32
N ASN A 54 -18.07 12.63 1.35
CA ASN A 54 -16.63 12.73 1.25
C ASN A 54 -15.94 12.18 2.52
N TYR A 55 -15.49 10.93 2.46
CA TYR A 55 -14.81 10.26 3.57
C TYR A 55 -13.43 10.83 3.90
N LYS A 56 -12.89 11.74 3.06
CA LYS A 56 -11.63 12.45 3.34
C LYS A 56 -11.83 13.68 4.22
N ILE A 57 -13.06 14.22 4.26
CA ILE A 57 -13.44 15.36 5.12
C ILE A 57 -13.95 14.84 6.47
N SER A 58 -14.86 13.88 6.44
CA SER A 58 -15.36 13.19 7.64
C SER A 58 -15.09 11.71 7.49
N THR A 59 -14.08 11.24 8.20
CA THR A 59 -13.62 9.86 8.07
C THR A 59 -14.59 8.89 8.73
N ILE A 60 -14.60 7.64 8.26
CA ILE A 60 -15.53 6.62 8.82
C ILE A 60 -15.22 6.33 10.29
N HIS A 61 -13.94 6.34 10.68
CA HIS A 61 -13.51 6.08 12.06
C HIS A 61 -13.87 7.23 13.01
N ASP A 62 -13.72 8.50 12.59
CA ASP A 62 -14.10 9.64 13.44
C ASP A 62 -15.61 9.65 13.72
N VAL A 63 -16.42 9.37 12.69
CA VAL A 63 -17.88 9.31 12.83
C VAL A 63 -18.30 8.12 13.69
N PHE A 64 -17.67 6.95 13.51
CA PHE A 64 -17.94 5.75 14.31
C PHE A 64 -17.52 5.95 15.78
N ASP A 65 -16.32 6.47 16.04
CA ASP A 65 -15.85 6.77 17.39
C ASP A 65 -16.80 7.75 18.08
N LYS A 66 -17.23 8.80 17.39
CA LYS A 66 -18.19 9.77 17.96
C LYS A 66 -19.56 9.17 18.22
N ALA A 67 -20.03 8.27 17.36
CA ALA A 67 -21.25 7.52 17.61
C ALA A 67 -21.14 6.65 18.87
N CYS A 68 -20.00 6.00 19.08
CA CYS A 68 -19.71 5.23 20.28
C CYS A 68 -19.70 6.10 21.54
N GLU A 69 -19.03 7.27 21.52
CA GLU A 69 -19.02 8.23 22.64
C GLU A 69 -20.46 8.66 23.01
N LEU A 70 -21.24 9.10 22.02
CA LEU A 70 -22.60 9.55 22.22
C LEU A 70 -23.55 8.44 22.72
N ALA A 71 -23.28 7.19 22.34
CA ALA A 71 -23.99 6.03 22.84
C ALA A 71 -23.69 5.81 24.33
N VAL A 72 -22.44 5.85 24.74
CA VAL A 72 -22.02 5.71 26.14
C VAL A 72 -22.62 6.81 27.01
N GLU A 73 -22.64 8.08 26.55
CA GLU A 73 -23.27 9.21 27.26
C GLU A 73 -24.77 8.97 27.54
N ARG A 74 -25.43 8.13 26.72
CA ARG A 74 -26.84 7.76 26.85
C ARG A 74 -27.07 6.43 27.58
N GLY A 75 -26.04 5.84 28.16
CA GLY A 75 -26.10 4.56 28.86
C GLY A 75 -26.33 3.35 27.95
N ILE A 76 -26.04 3.47 26.65
CA ILE A 76 -26.11 2.39 25.66
C ILE A 76 -24.75 2.19 24.98
N ARG A 77 -24.60 1.11 24.22
CA ARG A 77 -23.38 0.84 23.48
C ARG A 77 -23.67 0.59 22.00
N VAL A 78 -22.75 0.94 21.14
CA VAL A 78 -22.71 0.45 19.75
C VAL A 78 -22.30 -1.03 19.78
N THR A 79 -23.06 -1.87 19.06
CA THR A 79 -22.85 -3.33 19.04
C THR A 79 -22.12 -3.80 17.78
N GLY A 80 -21.85 -2.93 16.83
CA GLY A 80 -21.17 -3.21 15.57
C GLY A 80 -21.68 -2.29 14.48
N SER A 81 -21.20 -2.51 13.28
CA SER A 81 -21.66 -1.81 12.09
C SER A 81 -21.77 -2.76 10.90
N GLU A 82 -22.46 -2.32 9.88
CA GLU A 82 -22.52 -3.01 8.60
C GLU A 82 -22.18 -2.06 7.45
N LEU A 83 -21.60 -2.60 6.42
CA LEU A 83 -21.37 -1.88 5.18
C LEU A 83 -22.45 -2.22 4.16
N VAL A 84 -23.27 -1.23 3.82
CA VAL A 84 -24.22 -1.33 2.72
C VAL A 84 -23.52 -0.90 1.42
N GLY A 85 -23.42 -1.82 0.47
CA GLY A 85 -22.72 -1.61 -0.82
C GLY A 85 -21.21 -1.83 -0.74
N LEU A 86 -20.43 -0.95 -1.36
CA LEU A 86 -18.99 -1.04 -1.53
C LEU A 86 -18.27 0.11 -0.82
N ILE A 87 -17.00 -0.13 -0.46
CA ILE A 87 -16.13 0.87 0.15
C ILE A 87 -14.81 0.97 -0.60
N SER A 88 -14.21 2.16 -0.67
CA SER A 88 -12.86 2.29 -1.21
C SER A 88 -11.82 1.71 -0.24
N LYS A 89 -10.80 1.05 -0.77
CA LYS A 89 -9.67 0.54 0.01
C LYS A 89 -9.04 1.63 0.88
N GLU A 90 -8.89 2.84 0.34
CA GLU A 90 -8.29 3.97 1.06
C GLU A 90 -9.05 4.31 2.35
N ALA A 91 -10.39 4.30 2.34
CA ALA A 91 -11.18 4.61 3.53
C ALA A 91 -10.94 3.58 4.66
N LEU A 92 -10.83 2.30 4.33
CA LEU A 92 -10.49 1.24 5.30
C LEU A 92 -9.04 1.36 5.79
N LEU A 93 -8.08 1.65 4.91
CA LEU A 93 -6.69 1.87 5.30
C LEU A 93 -6.55 3.08 6.24
N MET A 94 -7.29 4.15 6.02
CA MET A 94 -7.34 5.29 6.94
C MET A 94 -7.86 4.87 8.32
N ALA A 95 -8.96 4.12 8.38
CA ALA A 95 -9.52 3.62 9.62
C ALA A 95 -8.58 2.65 10.34
N GLY A 96 -8.00 1.70 9.63
CA GLY A 96 -7.08 0.72 10.22
C GLY A 96 -5.83 1.39 10.82
N ARG A 97 -5.23 2.35 10.12
CA ARG A 97 -4.12 3.13 10.66
C ARG A 97 -4.51 3.96 11.89
N HIS A 98 -5.71 4.53 11.90
CA HIS A 98 -6.24 5.24 13.07
C HIS A 98 -6.32 4.31 14.29
N TYR A 99 -6.91 3.13 14.14
CA TYR A 99 -7.06 2.19 15.25
C TYR A 99 -5.74 1.56 15.68
N LEU A 100 -4.81 1.26 14.79
CA LEU A 100 -3.46 0.82 15.15
C LEU A 100 -2.75 1.88 16.02
N LYS A 101 -2.78 3.15 15.62
CA LYS A 101 -2.23 4.26 16.41
C LYS A 101 -2.92 4.41 17.77
N LYS A 102 -4.25 4.31 17.80
CA LYS A 102 -5.03 4.37 19.05
C LYS A 102 -4.66 3.22 20.01
N GLN A 103 -4.29 2.08 19.48
CA GLN A 103 -3.75 0.92 20.22
C GLN A 103 -2.24 1.05 20.52
N ARG A 104 -1.58 2.12 20.10
CA ARG A 104 -0.13 2.36 20.23
C ARG A 104 0.72 1.33 19.47
N ARG A 105 0.17 0.72 18.41
CA ARG A 105 0.83 -0.22 17.53
C ARG A 105 1.41 0.48 16.31
N THR A 106 2.42 -0.15 15.70
CA THR A 106 2.97 0.32 14.43
C THR A 106 1.94 0.24 13.31
N THR A 107 1.99 1.20 12.39
CA THR A 107 1.22 1.17 11.14
C THR A 107 2.03 0.57 9.98
N ALA A 108 3.29 0.20 10.23
CA ALA A 108 4.21 -0.40 9.27
C ALA A 108 3.99 -1.92 9.13
N VAL A 109 2.77 -2.30 8.82
CA VAL A 109 2.32 -3.69 8.61
C VAL A 109 1.71 -3.83 7.20
N PRO A 110 1.53 -5.06 6.68
CA PRO A 110 0.87 -5.29 5.39
C PRO A 110 -0.52 -4.64 5.30
N GLU A 111 -0.92 -4.22 4.09
CA GLU A 111 -2.26 -3.63 3.87
C GLU A 111 -3.38 -4.54 4.37
N ALA A 112 -3.23 -5.85 4.23
CA ALA A 112 -4.22 -6.82 4.71
C ALA A 112 -4.46 -6.70 6.23
N ASP A 113 -3.39 -6.53 7.02
CA ASP A 113 -3.47 -6.40 8.47
C ASP A 113 -4.10 -5.06 8.88
N ILE A 114 -3.82 -3.99 8.12
CA ILE A 114 -4.45 -2.67 8.33
C ILE A 114 -5.96 -2.76 8.06
N ILE A 115 -6.36 -3.44 6.96
CA ILE A 115 -7.77 -3.66 6.62
C ILE A 115 -8.45 -4.51 7.70
N GLU A 116 -7.80 -5.59 8.13
CA GLU A 116 -8.34 -6.45 9.19
C GLU A 116 -8.54 -5.68 10.50
N CYS A 117 -7.57 -4.84 10.88
CA CYS A 117 -7.71 -3.94 12.04
C CYS A 117 -8.91 -3.00 11.90
N ALA A 118 -9.15 -2.45 10.70
CA ALA A 118 -10.32 -1.62 10.43
C ALA A 118 -11.63 -2.41 10.57
N VAL A 119 -11.69 -3.58 9.96
CA VAL A 119 -12.88 -4.46 9.99
C VAL A 119 -13.25 -4.82 11.41
N GLN A 120 -12.26 -5.25 12.21
CA GLN A 120 -12.46 -5.61 13.61
C GLN A 120 -12.88 -4.39 14.47
N SER A 121 -12.17 -3.28 14.32
CA SER A 121 -12.39 -2.09 15.16
C SER A 121 -13.73 -1.40 14.87
N LEU A 122 -14.18 -1.44 13.63
CA LEU A 122 -15.49 -0.91 13.21
C LEU A 122 -16.63 -1.90 13.45
N GLY A 123 -16.35 -3.16 13.81
CA GLY A 123 -17.35 -4.20 13.99
C GLY A 123 -18.08 -4.58 12.71
N LEU A 124 -17.38 -4.56 11.56
CA LEU A 124 -17.98 -4.86 10.25
C LEU A 124 -18.33 -6.35 10.08
N ASN A 125 -17.75 -7.24 10.90
CA ASN A 125 -18.05 -8.67 10.94
C ASN A 125 -19.18 -9.05 11.90
N ASP A 126 -19.71 -8.11 12.69
CA ASP A 126 -20.59 -8.44 13.82
C ASP A 126 -22.00 -8.87 13.38
N LEU A 127 -22.47 -8.39 12.24
CA LEU A 127 -23.78 -8.76 11.68
C LEU A 127 -23.64 -9.80 10.57
N TYR A 128 -22.74 -9.59 9.64
CA TYR A 128 -22.47 -10.47 8.50
C TYR A 128 -20.98 -10.57 8.25
N PRO A 129 -20.46 -11.70 7.72
CA PRO A 129 -19.07 -11.80 7.35
C PRO A 129 -18.64 -10.72 6.35
N PHE A 130 -17.65 -9.92 6.68
CA PHE A 130 -17.07 -8.92 5.79
C PHE A 130 -16.09 -9.59 4.83
N ARG A 131 -16.49 -9.72 3.57
CA ARG A 131 -15.66 -10.33 2.52
C ARG A 131 -14.93 -9.24 1.77
N SER A 132 -13.65 -9.01 2.07
CA SER A 132 -12.85 -7.95 1.48
C SER A 132 -12.85 -7.97 -0.06
N GLY A 133 -12.78 -9.15 -0.68
CA GLY A 133 -12.83 -9.32 -2.13
C GLY A 133 -14.13 -8.89 -2.78
N GLU A 134 -15.25 -8.91 -2.04
CA GLU A 134 -16.57 -8.52 -2.53
C GLU A 134 -16.96 -7.09 -2.14
N LYS A 135 -16.41 -6.58 -1.04
CA LYS A 135 -16.83 -5.32 -0.41
C LYS A 135 -15.90 -4.14 -0.68
N ILE A 136 -14.64 -4.39 -1.00
CA ILE A 136 -13.67 -3.35 -1.33
C ILE A 136 -13.67 -3.16 -2.85
N ILE A 137 -13.92 -1.92 -3.29
CA ILE A 137 -14.06 -1.58 -4.72
C ILE A 137 -12.86 -2.09 -5.53
N GLU A 138 -11.64 -1.78 -5.07
CA GLU A 138 -10.42 -2.12 -5.77
C GLU A 138 -10.19 -3.64 -5.87
N PHE A 139 -10.73 -4.43 -4.95
CA PHE A 139 -10.65 -5.88 -4.99
C PHE A 139 -11.78 -6.49 -5.82
N ALA A 140 -13.00 -5.94 -5.71
CA ALA A 140 -14.17 -6.42 -6.45
C ALA A 140 -14.06 -6.17 -7.98
N VAL A 141 -13.40 -5.07 -8.38
CA VAL A 141 -13.17 -4.75 -9.81
C VAL A 141 -12.01 -5.59 -10.39
N GLY A 142 -11.31 -6.35 -9.54
CA GLY A 142 -10.24 -7.24 -9.97
C GLY A 142 -8.96 -6.49 -10.31
N GLN A 143 -8.20 -6.07 -9.32
CA GLN A 143 -6.75 -6.15 -9.48
C GLN A 143 -6.44 -7.65 -9.48
N THR A 144 -6.26 -8.23 -10.66
CA THR A 144 -5.66 -9.55 -10.76
C THR A 144 -4.34 -9.46 -10.01
N SER A 145 -4.23 -10.20 -8.87
CA SER A 145 -2.92 -10.54 -8.34
C SER A 145 -2.08 -10.95 -9.53
N GLY A 146 -0.89 -10.41 -9.69
CA GLY A 146 -0.05 -10.73 -10.84
C GLY A 146 0.08 -12.25 -10.95
N GLN A 147 0.21 -12.76 -12.16
CA GLN A 147 0.26 -14.20 -12.39
C GLN A 147 1.41 -14.85 -11.61
N LEU A 148 2.57 -14.17 -11.52
CA LEU A 148 3.76 -14.66 -10.84
C LEU A 148 3.69 -14.49 -9.33
N MET A 149 3.28 -13.32 -8.84
CA MET A 149 3.15 -13.05 -7.40
C MET A 149 1.99 -13.81 -6.73
N GLY A 150 1.07 -14.36 -7.52
CA GLY A 150 0.01 -15.27 -7.05
C GLY A 150 0.45 -16.72 -6.89
N LEU A 151 1.63 -17.11 -7.38
CA LEU A 151 2.17 -18.46 -7.24
C LEU A 151 2.66 -18.72 -5.82
N THR A 152 2.72 -20.00 -5.44
CA THR A 152 3.50 -20.40 -4.27
C THR A 152 4.99 -20.15 -4.52
N SER A 153 5.81 -20.08 -3.48
CA SER A 153 7.25 -19.93 -3.64
C SER A 153 7.86 -21.02 -4.52
N GLU A 154 7.42 -22.28 -4.35
CA GLU A 154 7.82 -23.41 -5.17
C GLU A 154 7.37 -23.21 -6.62
N GLY A 155 6.09 -22.85 -6.84
CA GLY A 155 5.56 -22.59 -8.18
C GLY A 155 6.26 -21.46 -8.91
N PHE A 156 6.70 -20.40 -8.21
CA PHE A 156 7.48 -19.34 -8.81
C PHE A 156 8.88 -19.83 -9.26
N VAL A 157 9.54 -20.64 -8.43
CA VAL A 157 10.85 -21.23 -8.76
C VAL A 157 10.73 -22.20 -9.93
N ASP A 158 9.67 -23.00 -9.98
CA ASP A 158 9.42 -23.94 -11.08
C ASP A 158 9.14 -23.19 -12.38
N GLU A 159 8.29 -22.14 -12.37
CA GLU A 159 8.02 -21.31 -13.53
C GLU A 159 9.29 -20.63 -14.06
N LEU A 160 10.10 -20.09 -13.15
CA LEU A 160 11.39 -19.45 -13.49
C LEU A 160 12.38 -20.45 -14.12
N SER A 161 12.34 -21.72 -13.72
CA SER A 161 13.23 -22.77 -14.22
C SER A 161 12.76 -23.40 -15.55
N SER A 162 11.58 -23.00 -16.02
CA SER A 162 11.00 -23.52 -17.26
C SER A 162 11.77 -23.03 -18.49
N ASN A 163 11.44 -23.60 -19.68
CA ASN A 163 12.01 -23.15 -20.95
C ASN A 163 11.27 -21.92 -21.54
N SER A 164 10.47 -21.23 -20.74
CA SER A 164 9.79 -19.99 -21.10
C SER A 164 10.79 -18.82 -21.16
N PRO A 165 10.67 -17.88 -22.13
CA PRO A 165 11.53 -16.70 -22.19
C PRO A 165 11.22 -15.67 -21.07
N ALA A 166 10.10 -15.80 -20.35
CA ALA A 166 9.68 -15.01 -19.20
C ALA A 166 8.86 -15.90 -18.24
N PRO A 167 8.96 -15.75 -16.91
CA PRO A 167 9.75 -14.74 -16.18
C PRO A 167 11.27 -14.94 -16.31
N GLY A 168 12.02 -13.85 -16.07
CA GLY A 168 13.47 -13.84 -16.16
C GLY A 168 14.15 -13.05 -15.05
N GLY A 169 15.40 -12.64 -15.35
CA GLY A 169 16.24 -11.92 -14.39
C GLY A 169 15.66 -10.60 -13.88
N GLY A 170 14.79 -9.92 -14.63
CA GLY A 170 14.13 -8.69 -14.19
C GLY A 170 13.09 -8.94 -13.11
N SER A 171 12.22 -9.96 -13.30
CA SER A 171 11.27 -10.40 -12.28
C SER A 171 11.97 -10.85 -11.00
N VAL A 172 13.10 -11.58 -11.11
CA VAL A 172 13.93 -11.97 -9.96
C VAL A 172 14.53 -10.77 -9.25
N ALA A 173 15.02 -9.77 -9.98
CA ALA A 173 15.58 -8.55 -9.40
C ALA A 173 14.51 -7.76 -8.62
N ALA A 174 13.29 -7.65 -9.15
CA ALA A 174 12.16 -7.02 -8.48
C ALA A 174 11.76 -7.77 -7.20
N LEU A 175 11.69 -9.12 -7.26
CA LEU A 175 11.40 -9.94 -6.09
C LEU A 175 12.47 -9.79 -5.01
N ALA A 176 13.76 -9.80 -5.39
CA ALA A 176 14.86 -9.60 -4.44
C ALA A 176 14.77 -8.25 -3.72
N GLY A 177 14.51 -7.16 -4.47
CA GLY A 177 14.28 -5.85 -3.88
C GLY A 177 13.06 -5.83 -2.94
N SER A 178 11.97 -6.50 -3.32
CA SER A 178 10.76 -6.63 -2.49
C SER A 178 11.03 -7.36 -1.18
N LEU A 179 11.78 -8.46 -1.20
CA LEU A 179 12.20 -9.20 0.00
C LEU A 179 13.06 -8.33 0.92
N GLY A 180 14.00 -7.54 0.35
CA GLY A 180 14.78 -6.57 1.12
C GLY A 180 13.90 -5.54 1.82
N ALA A 181 12.93 -4.96 1.12
CA ALA A 181 11.98 -4.01 1.68
C ALA A 181 11.09 -4.65 2.77
N ALA A 182 10.68 -5.90 2.60
CA ALA A 182 9.92 -6.64 3.60
C ALA A 182 10.70 -6.81 4.90
N LEU A 183 11.98 -7.20 4.83
CA LEU A 183 12.87 -7.33 6.00
C LEU A 183 13.09 -5.99 6.70
N VAL A 184 13.33 -4.91 5.94
CA VAL A 184 13.45 -3.56 6.51
C VAL A 184 12.18 -3.17 7.27
N SER A 185 11.00 -3.40 6.68
CA SER A 185 9.73 -3.11 7.35
C SER A 185 9.53 -3.95 8.60
N MET A 186 9.84 -5.25 8.54
CA MET A 186 9.76 -6.15 9.69
C MET A 186 10.63 -5.68 10.87
N VAL A 187 11.90 -5.35 10.60
CA VAL A 187 12.82 -4.88 11.66
C VAL A 187 12.37 -3.54 12.23
N ALA A 188 11.87 -2.63 11.41
CA ALA A 188 11.32 -1.36 11.87
C ALA A 188 10.10 -1.59 12.78
N ALA A 189 9.18 -2.47 12.40
CA ALA A 189 8.01 -2.82 13.21
C ALA A 189 8.40 -3.48 14.55
N LEU A 190 9.30 -4.45 14.53
CA LEU A 190 9.81 -5.11 15.74
C LEU A 190 10.53 -4.12 16.69
N THR A 191 11.24 -3.14 16.11
CA THR A 191 11.91 -2.09 16.92
C THR A 191 10.89 -1.16 17.55
N HIS A 192 9.86 -0.74 16.78
CA HIS A 192 8.79 0.12 17.28
C HIS A 192 8.08 -0.49 18.49
N GLU A 193 7.85 -1.79 18.50
CA GLU A 193 7.10 -2.47 19.56
C GLU A 193 8.00 -2.88 20.75
N LYS A 194 9.33 -2.81 20.61
CA LYS A 194 10.27 -3.23 21.64
C LYS A 194 10.38 -2.22 22.76
N LYS A 195 10.33 -2.72 24.01
CA LYS A 195 10.59 -1.91 25.21
C LYS A 195 12.01 -1.33 25.17
N GLY A 196 12.14 -0.06 25.51
CA GLY A 196 13.41 0.66 25.50
C GLY A 196 13.67 1.43 24.19
N PHE A 197 12.74 1.37 23.22
CA PHE A 197 12.81 2.09 21.95
C PHE A 197 11.70 3.14 21.79
N GLU A 198 11.09 3.56 22.90
CA GLU A 198 9.93 4.46 22.91
C GLU A 198 10.22 5.79 22.20
N ALA A 199 11.45 6.31 22.31
CA ALA A 199 11.85 7.58 21.70
C ALA A 199 12.01 7.51 20.15
N SER A 200 12.15 6.31 19.60
CA SER A 200 12.34 6.10 18.14
C SER A 200 11.10 5.57 17.44
N LYS A 201 9.96 5.46 18.10
CA LYS A 201 8.74 4.88 17.54
C LYS A 201 8.29 5.55 16.27
N ASP A 202 8.20 6.87 16.23
CA ASP A 202 7.75 7.61 15.06
C ASP A 202 8.71 7.42 13.86
N GLU A 203 10.02 7.38 14.13
CA GLU A 203 11.03 7.14 13.10
C GLU A 203 10.95 5.71 12.55
N MET A 204 10.76 4.72 13.42
CA MET A 204 10.59 3.33 13.02
C MET A 204 9.31 3.14 12.20
N ASP A 205 8.23 3.79 12.60
CA ASP A 205 6.97 3.76 11.84
C ASP A 205 7.14 4.39 10.45
N ASP A 206 7.92 5.49 10.33
CA ASP A 206 8.24 6.10 9.03
C ASP A 206 9.07 5.18 8.15
N PHE A 207 10.13 4.56 8.69
CA PHE A 207 10.95 3.59 7.96
C PHE A 207 10.13 2.40 7.47
N GLY A 208 9.34 1.82 8.35
CA GLY A 208 8.52 0.66 8.01
C GLY A 208 7.44 0.98 6.97
N ASN A 209 6.76 2.12 7.09
CA ASN A 209 5.74 2.54 6.12
C ASN A 209 6.34 2.85 4.74
N LYS A 210 7.54 3.45 4.67
CA LYS A 210 8.26 3.64 3.41
C LYS A 210 8.62 2.29 2.80
N ALA A 211 9.15 1.38 3.59
CA ALA A 211 9.54 0.05 3.14
C ALA A 211 8.33 -0.76 2.65
N GLN A 212 7.16 -0.68 3.32
CA GLN A 212 5.93 -1.34 2.84
C GLN A 212 5.51 -0.84 1.45
N LYS A 213 5.53 0.48 1.22
CA LYS A 213 5.20 1.04 -0.09
C LYS A 213 6.17 0.57 -1.18
N ILE A 214 7.46 0.52 -0.87
CA ILE A 214 8.49 0.03 -1.78
C ILE A 214 8.27 -1.46 -2.07
N LYS A 215 8.02 -2.27 -1.04
CA LYS A 215 7.73 -3.69 -1.15
C LYS A 215 6.55 -3.95 -2.10
N ASP A 216 5.43 -3.24 -1.88
CA ASP A 216 4.22 -3.43 -2.68
C ASP A 216 4.46 -3.03 -4.14
N ARG A 217 5.20 -1.93 -4.38
CA ARG A 217 5.54 -1.52 -5.74
C ARG A 217 6.49 -2.49 -6.43
N LEU A 218 7.52 -2.96 -5.74
CA LEU A 218 8.46 -3.96 -6.28
C LEU A 218 7.75 -5.29 -6.55
N SER A 219 6.83 -5.73 -5.68
CA SER A 219 6.00 -6.92 -5.93
C SER A 219 5.16 -6.78 -7.20
N PHE A 220 4.57 -5.61 -7.45
CA PHE A 220 3.88 -5.33 -8.70
C PHE A 220 4.83 -5.40 -9.90
N LEU A 221 6.05 -4.90 -9.77
CA LEU A 221 7.05 -4.87 -10.84
C LEU A 221 7.57 -6.27 -11.22
N VAL A 222 7.42 -7.29 -10.36
CA VAL A 222 7.75 -8.69 -10.70
C VAL A 222 6.97 -9.15 -11.95
N ASP A 223 5.67 -8.92 -11.96
CA ASP A 223 4.80 -9.27 -13.10
C ASP A 223 4.94 -8.28 -14.25
N GLU A 224 5.18 -7.00 -13.93
CA GLU A 224 5.26 -5.96 -14.96
C GLU A 224 6.52 -6.08 -15.81
N ASP A 225 7.61 -6.67 -15.30
CA ASP A 225 8.79 -7.02 -16.11
C ASP A 225 8.43 -8.03 -17.21
N THR A 226 7.69 -9.07 -16.87
CA THR A 226 7.15 -10.04 -17.86
C THR A 226 6.20 -9.37 -18.86
N ASN A 227 5.32 -8.50 -18.38
CA ASN A 227 4.41 -7.73 -19.24
C ASN A 227 5.17 -6.82 -20.21
N ALA A 228 6.24 -6.18 -19.74
CA ALA A 228 7.10 -5.33 -20.57
C ALA A 228 7.76 -6.14 -21.71
N PHE A 229 8.26 -7.34 -21.39
CA PHE A 229 8.77 -8.27 -22.40
C PHE A 229 7.71 -8.67 -23.41
N ASN A 230 6.51 -9.06 -22.97
CA ASN A 230 5.40 -9.46 -23.83
C ASN A 230 5.00 -8.33 -24.79
N ARG A 231 4.95 -7.06 -24.33
CA ARG A 231 4.68 -5.89 -25.19
C ARG A 231 5.73 -5.72 -26.30
N VAL A 232 6.99 -6.01 -26.02
CA VAL A 232 8.05 -5.99 -27.06
C VAL A 232 7.80 -7.09 -28.09
N MET A 233 7.45 -8.29 -27.65
CA MET A 233 7.14 -9.40 -28.55
C MET A 233 5.90 -9.13 -29.42
N GLU A 234 4.84 -8.56 -28.83
CA GLU A 234 3.64 -8.14 -29.55
C GLU A 234 3.94 -7.07 -30.61
N ALA A 235 4.70 -6.03 -30.25
CA ALA A 235 5.11 -4.99 -31.18
C ALA A 235 5.91 -5.55 -32.37
N ASN A 236 6.75 -6.56 -32.11
CA ASN A 236 7.56 -7.23 -33.15
C ASN A 236 6.68 -8.10 -34.09
N ARG A 237 5.55 -8.62 -33.63
CA ARG A 237 4.60 -9.42 -34.40
C ARG A 237 3.65 -8.58 -35.27
N LEU A 238 3.59 -7.27 -35.10
CA LEU A 238 2.73 -6.40 -35.91
C LEU A 238 3.07 -6.51 -37.38
N PRO A 239 2.07 -6.45 -38.32
CA PRO A 239 2.28 -6.50 -39.73
C PRO A 239 3.10 -5.29 -40.24
N ALA A 240 3.76 -5.43 -41.39
CA ALA A 240 4.59 -4.41 -42.02
C ALA A 240 4.51 -4.45 -43.54
N ASN A 241 3.32 -4.71 -44.09
CA ASN A 241 3.10 -4.86 -45.53
C ASN A 241 2.91 -3.51 -46.21
N SER A 242 2.28 -2.54 -45.55
CA SER A 242 2.10 -1.17 -46.01
C SER A 242 3.01 -0.18 -45.29
N ASP A 243 3.16 1.04 -45.80
CA ASP A 243 3.93 2.10 -45.15
C ASP A 243 3.27 2.60 -43.84
N GLU A 244 1.95 2.52 -43.79
CA GLU A 244 1.18 2.82 -42.57
C GLU A 244 1.43 1.76 -41.48
N GLU A 245 1.37 0.47 -41.84
CA GLU A 245 1.70 -0.64 -40.96
C GLU A 245 3.13 -0.58 -40.46
N LYS A 246 4.12 -0.28 -41.33
CA LYS A 246 5.52 -0.07 -40.95
C LYS A 246 5.68 1.09 -39.97
N SER A 247 4.93 2.19 -40.19
CA SER A 247 4.94 3.33 -39.26
C SER A 247 4.38 2.99 -37.90
N THR A 248 3.25 2.26 -37.87
CA THR A 248 2.59 1.80 -36.65
C THR A 248 3.49 0.83 -35.88
N LYS A 249 4.07 -0.18 -36.53
CA LYS A 249 5.02 -1.11 -35.94
C LYS A 249 6.24 -0.40 -35.35
N ARG A 250 6.80 0.59 -36.04
CA ARG A 250 7.93 1.39 -35.53
C ARG A 250 7.56 2.18 -34.28
N LYS A 251 6.37 2.79 -34.23
CA LYS A 251 5.87 3.53 -33.07
C LYS A 251 5.67 2.60 -31.88
N ALA A 252 4.97 1.47 -32.09
CA ALA A 252 4.73 0.46 -31.07
C ALA A 252 6.05 -0.11 -30.51
N GLY A 253 6.98 -0.50 -31.39
CA GLY A 253 8.29 -1.02 -30.98
C GLY A 253 9.13 -0.01 -30.18
N ARG A 254 9.10 1.29 -30.56
CA ARG A 254 9.79 2.33 -29.76
C ARG A 254 9.17 2.50 -28.37
N ALA A 255 7.84 2.46 -28.28
CA ALA A 255 7.15 2.58 -27.00
C ALA A 255 7.44 1.37 -26.10
N ALA A 256 7.32 0.16 -26.64
CA ALA A 256 7.58 -1.09 -25.93
C ALA A 256 9.03 -1.19 -25.45
N ASN A 257 10.01 -0.86 -26.30
CA ASN A 257 11.42 -0.88 -25.92
C ASN A 257 11.75 0.15 -24.81
N LYS A 258 11.17 1.36 -24.86
CA LYS A 258 11.34 2.32 -23.77
C LYS A 258 10.75 1.80 -22.47
N TYR A 259 9.55 1.22 -22.53
CA TYR A 259 8.91 0.66 -21.36
C TYR A 259 9.73 -0.48 -20.74
N ALA A 260 10.26 -1.38 -21.56
CA ALA A 260 11.15 -2.46 -21.11
C ALA A 260 12.48 -1.97 -20.49
N ILE A 261 12.86 -0.71 -20.70
CA ILE A 261 14.00 -0.05 -20.02
C ILE A 261 13.57 0.62 -18.71
N GLU A 262 12.41 1.30 -18.70
CA GLU A 262 11.95 2.05 -17.52
C GLU A 262 11.54 1.12 -16.37
N ILE A 263 10.94 -0.06 -16.66
CA ILE A 263 10.57 -1.02 -15.62
C ILE A 263 11.76 -1.49 -14.78
N PRO A 264 12.82 -2.10 -15.34
CA PRO A 264 13.96 -2.51 -14.53
C PRO A 264 14.72 -1.31 -13.93
N LEU A 265 14.67 -0.12 -14.54
CA LEU A 265 15.25 1.06 -13.94
C LEU A 265 14.52 1.46 -12.65
N GLU A 266 13.20 1.46 -12.66
CA GLU A 266 12.38 1.69 -11.46
C GLU A 266 12.68 0.64 -10.37
N VAL A 267 12.86 -0.63 -10.74
CA VAL A 267 13.27 -1.69 -9.80
C VAL A 267 14.61 -1.34 -9.14
N ALA A 268 15.59 -0.86 -9.93
CA ALA A 268 16.91 -0.49 -9.39
C ALA A 268 16.81 0.71 -8.42
N GLU A 269 16.04 1.74 -8.77
CA GLU A 269 15.84 2.94 -7.95
C GLU A 269 15.13 2.60 -6.63
N LEU A 270 14.08 1.79 -6.68
CA LEU A 270 13.36 1.37 -5.48
C LEU A 270 14.22 0.46 -4.59
N SER A 271 14.98 -0.45 -5.18
CA SER A 271 15.91 -1.31 -4.43
C SER A 271 17.05 -0.50 -3.78
N LEU A 272 17.53 0.57 -4.43
CA LEU A 272 18.46 1.52 -3.82
C LEU A 272 17.83 2.22 -2.62
N SER A 273 16.57 2.64 -2.71
CA SER A 273 15.86 3.27 -1.59
C SER A 273 15.70 2.33 -0.39
N VAL A 274 15.61 1.01 -0.60
CA VAL A 274 15.67 0.02 0.49
C VAL A 274 17.02 0.08 1.21
N LEU A 275 18.13 0.15 0.45
CA LEU A 275 19.47 0.26 1.03
C LEU A 275 19.65 1.55 1.83
N GLU A 276 19.09 2.67 1.38
CA GLU A 276 19.12 3.95 2.10
C GLU A 276 18.47 3.83 3.47
N ILE A 277 17.27 3.25 3.55
CA ILE A 277 16.57 3.02 4.81
C ILE A 277 17.37 2.05 5.71
N ALA A 278 17.90 0.98 5.14
CA ALA A 278 18.67 -0.03 5.87
C ALA A 278 19.96 0.53 6.51
N VAL A 279 20.62 1.51 5.88
CA VAL A 279 21.82 2.21 6.45
C VAL A 279 21.50 2.88 7.77
N ASP A 280 20.32 3.45 7.93
CA ASP A 280 19.93 4.08 9.19
C ASP A 280 19.34 3.07 10.18
N LEU A 281 18.58 2.12 9.69
CA LEU A 281 17.96 1.07 10.50
C LEU A 281 19.02 0.18 11.17
N VAL A 282 20.14 -0.14 10.51
CA VAL A 282 21.24 -0.93 11.11
C VAL A 282 21.89 -0.25 12.33
N LYS A 283 21.75 1.06 12.45
CA LYS A 283 22.30 1.85 13.59
C LYS A 283 21.29 2.03 14.71
N LYS A 284 20.01 2.17 14.36
CA LYS A 284 18.94 2.62 15.26
C LYS A 284 17.96 1.52 15.62
N GLY A 285 17.95 0.44 14.85
CA GLY A 285 17.05 -0.68 15.03
C GLY A 285 17.44 -1.60 16.17
N ASN A 286 16.56 -2.55 16.46
CA ASN A 286 16.77 -3.59 17.45
C ASN A 286 18.03 -4.43 17.13
N PRO A 287 19.06 -4.46 18.01
CA PRO A 287 20.27 -5.26 17.75
C PRO A 287 20.00 -6.76 17.54
N ASN A 288 18.94 -7.30 18.13
CA ASN A 288 18.59 -8.72 17.98
C ASN A 288 18.12 -9.08 16.57
N SER A 289 17.74 -8.08 15.77
CA SER A 289 17.31 -8.23 14.37
C SER A 289 18.31 -7.64 13.39
N VAL A 290 19.54 -7.40 13.83
CA VAL A 290 20.56 -6.75 12.97
C VAL A 290 20.96 -7.61 11.79
N SER A 291 20.96 -8.94 11.93
CA SER A 291 21.23 -9.88 10.85
C SER A 291 20.19 -9.77 9.72
N ASP A 292 18.92 -9.53 10.07
CA ASP A 292 17.86 -9.33 9.08
C ASP A 292 18.08 -8.05 8.27
N VAL A 293 18.61 -6.99 8.91
CA VAL A 293 19.00 -5.76 8.19
C VAL A 293 20.19 -6.03 7.26
N GLY A 294 21.15 -6.86 7.69
CA GLY A 294 22.26 -7.30 6.85
C GLY A 294 21.78 -8.04 5.61
N VAL A 295 20.91 -9.04 5.79
CA VAL A 295 20.29 -9.80 4.69
C VAL A 295 19.48 -8.88 3.78
N ALA A 296 18.72 -7.93 4.34
CA ALA A 296 17.99 -6.93 3.54
C ALA A 296 18.93 -6.14 2.63
N GLY A 297 20.11 -5.77 3.13
CA GLY A 297 21.15 -5.10 2.32
C GLY A 297 21.63 -5.94 1.14
N GLU A 298 21.91 -7.23 1.38
CA GLU A 298 22.39 -8.14 0.32
C GLU A 298 21.34 -8.38 -0.77
N VAL A 299 20.09 -8.68 -0.39
CA VAL A 299 19.04 -8.94 -1.40
C VAL A 299 18.61 -7.68 -2.13
N ALA A 300 18.62 -6.50 -1.47
CA ALA A 300 18.36 -5.23 -2.15
C ALA A 300 19.49 -4.88 -3.13
N LEU A 301 20.76 -5.13 -2.78
CA LEU A 301 21.88 -4.97 -3.69
C LEU A 301 21.75 -5.91 -4.92
N ALA A 302 21.34 -7.16 -4.71
CA ALA A 302 21.05 -8.09 -5.81
C ALA A 302 19.91 -7.53 -6.70
N GLY A 303 18.89 -6.92 -6.13
CA GLY A 303 17.82 -6.22 -6.85
C GLY A 303 18.36 -5.08 -7.72
N VAL A 304 19.19 -4.18 -7.17
CA VAL A 304 19.81 -3.08 -7.94
C VAL A 304 20.65 -3.62 -9.08
N ARG A 305 21.58 -4.54 -8.80
CA ARG A 305 22.52 -5.07 -9.80
C ARG A 305 21.81 -5.84 -10.90
N GLY A 306 20.87 -6.72 -10.54
CA GLY A 306 20.07 -7.49 -11.48
C GLY A 306 19.26 -6.58 -12.41
N ALA A 307 18.57 -5.60 -11.84
CA ALA A 307 17.79 -4.64 -12.60
C ALA A 307 18.67 -3.78 -13.52
N CYS A 308 19.84 -3.30 -13.06
CA CYS A 308 20.80 -2.57 -13.90
C CYS A 308 21.27 -3.40 -15.10
N MET A 309 21.53 -4.70 -14.93
CA MET A 309 21.88 -5.58 -16.06
C MET A 309 20.74 -5.66 -17.08
N ASN A 310 19.48 -5.70 -16.62
CA ASN A 310 18.29 -5.70 -17.49
C ASN A 310 18.11 -4.36 -18.22
N VAL A 311 18.40 -3.23 -17.58
CA VAL A 311 18.43 -1.92 -18.26
C VAL A 311 19.49 -1.94 -19.37
N LEU A 312 20.71 -2.39 -19.08
CA LEU A 312 21.82 -2.37 -20.03
C LEU A 312 21.57 -3.25 -21.24
N ILE A 313 21.03 -4.47 -21.07
CA ILE A 313 20.72 -5.36 -22.20
C ILE A 313 19.62 -4.76 -23.09
N ASN A 314 18.61 -4.15 -22.50
CA ASN A 314 17.50 -3.53 -23.23
C ASN A 314 17.92 -2.24 -23.96
N LEU A 315 18.99 -1.57 -23.54
CA LEU A 315 19.57 -0.41 -24.24
C LEU A 315 20.26 -0.79 -25.54
N THR A 316 20.68 -2.05 -25.74
CA THR A 316 21.45 -2.46 -26.95
C THR A 316 20.65 -2.27 -28.24
N GLY A 317 19.32 -2.34 -28.20
CA GLY A 317 18.44 -2.12 -29.36
C GLY A 317 18.08 -0.66 -29.65
N ILE A 318 18.53 0.30 -28.84
CA ILE A 318 18.15 1.71 -28.93
C ILE A 318 19.15 2.50 -29.80
N LYS A 319 18.65 3.13 -30.88
CA LYS A 319 19.48 3.95 -31.78
C LYS A 319 19.77 5.37 -31.27
N ASP A 320 18.97 5.88 -30.34
CA ASP A 320 19.13 7.21 -29.75
C ASP A 320 20.30 7.21 -28.76
N LYS A 321 21.48 7.63 -29.23
CA LYS A 321 22.70 7.69 -28.42
C LYS A 321 22.57 8.62 -27.21
N ARG A 322 21.82 9.73 -27.33
CA ARG A 322 21.64 10.68 -26.21
C ARG A 322 20.84 10.04 -25.08
N TYR A 323 19.75 9.38 -25.43
CA TYR A 323 18.94 8.62 -24.48
C TYR A 323 19.75 7.49 -23.84
N THR A 324 20.44 6.68 -24.66
CA THR A 324 21.26 5.56 -24.19
C THR A 324 22.36 6.01 -23.22
N ASN A 325 23.11 7.05 -23.54
CA ASN A 325 24.15 7.57 -22.66
C ASN A 325 23.61 8.07 -21.34
N ARG A 326 22.48 8.81 -21.35
CA ARG A 326 21.83 9.27 -20.12
C ARG A 326 21.44 8.10 -19.21
N LYS A 327 20.84 7.04 -19.79
CA LYS A 327 20.42 5.87 -19.01
C LYS A 327 21.61 5.05 -18.49
N LYS A 328 22.71 4.96 -19.25
CA LYS A 328 23.96 4.33 -18.78
C LYS A 328 24.55 5.08 -17.59
N ASN A 329 24.64 6.41 -17.65
CA ASN A 329 25.12 7.20 -16.52
C ASN A 329 24.26 7.00 -15.26
N GLN A 330 22.95 6.94 -15.42
CA GLN A 330 22.02 6.66 -14.32
C GLN A 330 22.25 5.27 -13.71
N VAL A 331 22.50 4.26 -14.56
CA VAL A 331 22.87 2.90 -14.10
C VAL A 331 24.20 2.91 -13.33
N ASP A 332 25.21 3.61 -13.84
CA ASP A 332 26.52 3.69 -13.19
C ASP A 332 26.41 4.35 -11.79
N GLU A 333 25.64 5.42 -11.67
CA GLU A 333 25.35 6.09 -10.39
C GLU A 333 24.67 5.13 -9.41
N LEU A 334 23.62 4.42 -9.84
CA LEU A 334 22.90 3.43 -9.00
C LEU A 334 23.82 2.31 -8.52
N LEU A 335 24.71 1.78 -9.39
CA LEU A 335 25.65 0.74 -9.03
C LEU A 335 26.69 1.20 -8.00
N ILE A 336 27.21 2.42 -8.15
CA ILE A 336 28.20 2.99 -7.22
C ILE A 336 27.56 3.24 -5.84
N GLU A 337 26.38 3.85 -5.81
CA GLU A 337 25.72 4.18 -4.55
C GLU A 337 25.25 2.93 -3.81
N SER A 338 24.66 1.96 -4.52
CA SER A 338 24.19 0.72 -3.90
C SER A 338 25.32 -0.05 -3.23
N GLN A 339 26.49 -0.15 -3.89
CA GLN A 339 27.65 -0.80 -3.31
C GLN A 339 28.21 -0.05 -2.08
N LYS A 340 28.16 1.28 -2.07
CA LYS A 340 28.56 2.10 -0.93
C LYS A 340 27.64 1.88 0.28
N PHE A 341 26.33 1.81 0.05
CA PHE A 341 25.35 1.59 1.14
C PHE A 341 25.44 0.17 1.69
N GLU A 342 25.48 -0.85 0.82
CA GLU A 342 25.60 -2.24 1.25
C GLU A 342 26.86 -2.45 2.11
N ARG A 343 28.03 -1.96 1.69
CA ARG A 343 29.26 -2.06 2.49
C ARG A 343 29.14 -1.43 3.87
N LYS A 344 28.40 -0.33 4.02
CA LYS A 344 28.12 0.30 5.32
C LYS A 344 27.23 -0.59 6.18
N ILE A 345 26.17 -1.15 5.58
CA ILE A 345 25.23 -2.04 6.25
C ILE A 345 25.99 -3.28 6.73
N PHE A 346 26.66 -3.99 5.82
CA PHE A 346 27.39 -5.22 6.12
C PHE A 346 28.40 -5.03 7.26
N ARG A 347 29.31 -4.04 7.14
CA ARG A 347 30.31 -3.76 8.17
C ARG A 347 29.69 -3.43 9.53
N LYS A 348 28.60 -2.69 9.56
CA LYS A 348 27.91 -2.34 10.80
C LYS A 348 27.22 -3.54 11.40
N THR A 349 26.57 -4.36 10.58
CA THR A 349 25.93 -5.61 10.98
C THR A 349 26.92 -6.54 11.65
N ILE A 350 28.06 -6.85 10.99
CA ILE A 350 29.11 -7.70 11.56
C ILE A 350 29.62 -7.15 12.87
N LYS A 351 29.91 -5.85 12.93
CA LYS A 351 30.40 -5.22 14.17
C LYS A 351 29.41 -5.36 15.36
N ILE A 352 28.10 -5.32 15.09
CA ILE A 352 27.09 -5.50 16.14
C ILE A 352 26.97 -6.96 16.54
N ILE A 353 27.09 -7.90 15.60
CA ILE A 353 27.04 -9.34 15.89
C ILE A 353 28.23 -9.80 16.75
N GLU A 354 29.41 -9.20 16.55
CA GLU A 354 30.64 -9.54 17.26
C GLU A 354 30.81 -8.81 18.61
N SER A 355 29.94 -7.85 18.95
CA SER A 355 29.99 -7.07 20.21
C SER A 355 29.13 -7.68 21.30
#